data_d6c18d3aed9aa090e104ae4de70e7e3c
#
_entry.id   d6c18d3aed9aa090e104ae4de70e7e3c
#
_cell.length_a   1.000
_cell.length_b   1.000
_cell.length_c   1.000
_cell.angle_alpha   90.00
_cell.angle_beta   90.00
_cell.angle_gamma   90.00
#
_symmetry.space_group_name_H-M   'P 1'
#
loop_
_entity.id
_entity.type
_entity.pdbx_description
1 polymer ?
#
loop_
_entity_poly.entity_id
_entity_poly.type
_entity_poly.pdbx_seq_one_letter_code
_entity_poly.pdbx_strand_id
1 'polypeptide(L)'
;LYGFQDCVEPNSEGEACGCFKGENNMGNDERGVRPNAVLSMICAFLVKYCNTRVELPQGVTWKDLEQMAMKSLVFAYSTHKANRLKVCKGGNYWGSLSEADHAWESSLWAMSVAYSAFFQWEKLSDRQKGYIYKLLKAECNYELERSIPTGFDGDTKAEENGWEADVLAATLGLFPNDALAPQWFQRLREFAINSYSQKDDATDATIIDPDYDTTIARSEERRVGK
;
A
#
# COMPACT_ATOMS: atom_id res chain seq x y z
N LEU A 1 10.81 -12.98 16.38
CA LEU A 1 10.04 -11.88 15.80
C LEU A 1 8.63 -11.93 16.38
N TYR A 2 8.40 -11.02 17.28
CA TYR A 2 7.17 -10.98 18.05
C TYR A 2 5.96 -10.83 17.14
N GLY A 3 5.07 -11.80 17.20
CA GLY A 3 3.76 -11.72 16.60
C GLY A 3 3.59 -12.34 15.22
N PHE A 4 4.64 -12.74 14.50
CA PHE A 4 4.45 -13.46 13.25
C PHE A 4 4.04 -14.92 13.50
N GLN A 5 3.05 -15.39 12.76
CA GLN A 5 2.57 -16.77 12.81
C GLN A 5 2.30 -17.26 11.40
N ASP A 6 2.73 -18.49 11.13
CA ASP A 6 2.29 -19.20 9.95
C ASP A 6 0.79 -19.48 10.02
N CYS A 7 0.09 -19.34 8.91
CA CYS A 7 -1.25 -19.86 8.79
C CYS A 7 -1.23 -21.38 8.89
N VAL A 8 -2.18 -21.94 9.62
CA VAL A 8 -2.28 -23.41 9.79
C VAL A 8 -2.49 -24.11 8.43
N GLU A 9 -3.23 -23.44 7.54
CA GLU A 9 -3.50 -23.92 6.20
C GLU A 9 -3.04 -22.88 5.16
N PRO A 10 -2.61 -23.31 3.98
CA PRO A 10 -2.34 -22.41 2.87
C PRO A 10 -3.62 -21.67 2.44
N ASN A 11 -3.46 -20.66 1.58
CA ASN A 11 -4.63 -20.04 0.93
C ASN A 11 -5.34 -21.04 0.00
N SER A 12 -6.49 -20.64 -0.57
CA SER A 12 -7.28 -21.51 -1.45
C SER A 12 -6.54 -21.99 -2.71
N GLU A 13 -5.39 -21.39 -3.02
CA GLU A 13 -4.52 -21.76 -4.14
C GLU A 13 -3.33 -22.63 -3.71
N GLY A 14 -3.30 -23.08 -2.47
CA GLY A 14 -2.23 -23.90 -1.92
C GLY A 14 -0.94 -23.15 -1.58
N GLU A 15 -0.97 -21.83 -1.49
CA GLU A 15 0.21 -21.03 -1.18
C GLU A 15 0.35 -20.83 0.34
N ALA A 16 1.55 -21.07 0.85
CA ALA A 16 1.85 -20.83 2.26
C ALA A 16 1.71 -19.34 2.59
N CYS A 17 0.93 -19.05 3.62
CA CYS A 17 0.74 -17.70 4.12
C CYS A 17 1.07 -17.61 5.62
N GLY A 18 1.26 -16.42 6.09
CA GLY A 18 1.48 -16.10 7.49
C GLY A 18 1.13 -14.64 7.76
N CYS A 19 0.79 -14.35 8.99
CA CYS A 19 0.40 -13.01 9.38
C CYS A 19 1.01 -12.59 10.72
N PHE A 20 1.17 -11.29 10.89
CA PHE A 20 1.48 -10.72 12.19
C PHE A 20 0.21 -10.68 13.04
N LYS A 21 0.34 -11.03 14.31
CA LYS A 21 -0.78 -10.94 15.25
C LYS A 21 -1.18 -9.48 15.46
N GLY A 22 -2.41 -9.17 15.12
CA GLY A 22 -3.11 -8.00 15.57
C GLY A 22 -4.35 -8.41 16.35
N GLU A 23 -5.04 -7.50 16.99
CA GLU A 23 -6.25 -7.79 17.75
C GLU A 23 -7.36 -8.39 16.87
N ASN A 24 -7.38 -8.01 15.58
CA ASN A 24 -8.27 -8.57 14.56
C ASN A 24 -7.42 -9.03 13.38
N ASN A 25 -6.86 -10.19 13.42
CA ASN A 25 -5.87 -10.74 12.48
C ASN A 25 -6.24 -10.66 11.01
N MET A 26 -7.43 -10.28 10.70
CA MET A 26 -7.92 -10.16 9.34
C MET A 26 -9.01 -9.12 9.34
N GLY A 27 -8.87 -8.12 8.59
CA GLY A 27 -9.91 -7.13 8.48
C GLY A 27 -9.48 -5.96 7.64
N ASN A 28 -10.48 -5.28 7.33
CA ASN A 28 -10.56 -4.04 6.64
C ASN A 28 -10.10 -2.88 7.56
N ASP A 29 -9.23 -3.15 8.51
CA ASP A 29 -8.76 -2.17 9.46
C ASP A 29 -7.23 -2.13 9.56
N GLU A 30 -6.73 -1.07 10.15
CA GLU A 30 -5.32 -0.82 10.38
C GLU A 30 -4.61 -1.97 11.12
N ARG A 31 -5.32 -2.71 11.95
CA ARG A 31 -4.75 -3.73 12.82
C ARG A 31 -4.55 -5.07 12.11
N GLY A 32 -5.32 -5.32 11.04
CA GLY A 32 -5.26 -6.56 10.28
C GLY A 32 -4.28 -6.51 9.12
N VAL A 33 -4.58 -5.72 8.12
CA VAL A 33 -3.83 -5.67 6.85
C VAL A 33 -2.57 -4.83 6.94
N ARG A 34 -2.64 -3.65 7.55
CA ARG A 34 -1.52 -2.71 7.61
C ARG A 34 -0.23 -3.33 8.15
N PRO A 35 -0.21 -4.04 9.31
CA PRO A 35 1.00 -4.69 9.78
C PRO A 35 1.56 -5.69 8.79
N ASN A 36 0.69 -6.46 8.12
CA ASN A 36 1.12 -7.47 7.16
C ASN A 36 1.72 -6.86 5.90
N ALA A 37 1.08 -5.87 5.31
CA ALA A 37 1.56 -5.19 4.12
C ALA A 37 2.88 -4.44 4.40
N VAL A 38 2.92 -3.62 5.46
CA VAL A 38 4.08 -2.80 5.81
C VAL A 38 5.28 -3.67 6.23
N LEU A 39 5.08 -4.67 7.08
CA LEU A 39 6.18 -5.52 7.52
C LEU A 39 6.68 -6.44 6.41
N SER A 40 5.79 -6.87 5.50
CA SER A 40 6.21 -7.56 4.28
C SER A 40 7.17 -6.69 3.46
N MET A 41 6.81 -5.43 3.24
CA MET A 41 7.64 -4.46 2.52
C MET A 41 8.99 -4.25 3.22
N ILE A 42 8.98 -4.00 4.54
CA ILE A 42 10.21 -3.77 5.30
C ILE A 42 11.13 -5.00 5.27
N CYS A 43 10.58 -6.19 5.53
CA CYS A 43 11.38 -7.42 5.50
C CYS A 43 11.96 -7.68 4.10
N ALA A 44 11.18 -7.46 3.05
CA ALA A 44 11.64 -7.62 1.67
C ALA A 44 12.76 -6.63 1.32
N PHE A 45 12.62 -5.37 1.73
CA PHE A 45 13.64 -4.34 1.56
C PHE A 45 14.95 -4.72 2.28
N LEU A 46 14.86 -5.13 3.55
CA LEU A 46 16.03 -5.54 4.33
C LEU A 46 16.75 -6.72 3.69
N VAL A 47 16.02 -7.74 3.25
CA VAL A 47 16.60 -8.91 2.56
C VAL A 47 17.30 -8.50 1.27
N LYS A 48 16.71 -7.59 0.49
CA LYS A 48 17.25 -7.20 -0.82
C LYS A 48 18.48 -6.30 -0.71
N TYR A 49 18.50 -5.36 0.23
CA TYR A 49 19.49 -4.28 0.24
C TYR A 49 20.39 -4.23 1.47
N CYS A 50 20.03 -4.90 2.57
CA CYS A 50 20.72 -4.76 3.83
C CYS A 50 21.41 -6.03 4.32
N ASN A 51 21.30 -7.15 3.63
CA ASN A 51 21.78 -8.46 4.07
C ASN A 51 23.29 -8.56 4.34
N THR A 52 24.07 -7.63 3.83
CA THR A 52 25.52 -7.53 4.07
C THR A 52 25.92 -6.34 4.96
N ARG A 53 24.96 -5.55 5.42
CA ARG A 53 25.19 -4.25 6.08
C ARG A 53 24.62 -4.15 7.48
N VAL A 54 23.70 -5.04 7.82
CA VAL A 54 22.95 -5.00 9.09
C VAL A 54 23.09 -6.35 9.78
N GLU A 55 23.41 -6.34 11.06
CA GLU A 55 23.36 -7.51 11.91
C GLU A 55 21.93 -7.72 12.41
N LEU A 56 21.44 -8.93 12.29
CA LEU A 56 20.12 -9.28 12.78
C LEU A 56 20.16 -9.61 14.28
N PRO A 57 19.04 -9.41 14.99
CA PRO A 57 18.91 -9.83 16.37
C PRO A 57 19.21 -11.32 16.53
N GLN A 58 19.72 -11.70 17.72
CA GLN A 58 20.03 -13.10 18.02
C GLN A 58 18.81 -14.01 17.78
N GLY A 59 19.02 -15.12 17.11
CA GLY A 59 17.98 -16.10 16.78
C GLY A 59 17.13 -15.76 15.57
N VAL A 60 17.45 -14.68 14.84
CA VAL A 60 16.77 -14.30 13.59
C VAL A 60 17.75 -14.48 12.43
N THR A 61 17.30 -15.11 11.36
CA THR A 61 18.10 -15.28 10.15
C THR A 61 17.52 -14.50 8.96
N TRP A 62 18.34 -14.23 7.96
CA TRP A 62 17.88 -13.61 6.70
C TRP A 62 16.83 -14.46 5.99
N LYS A 63 16.91 -15.78 6.15
CA LYS A 63 15.92 -16.71 5.62
C LYS A 63 14.55 -16.56 6.34
N ASP A 64 14.56 -16.29 7.63
CA ASP A 64 13.32 -16.03 8.37
C ASP A 64 12.65 -14.74 7.88
N LEU A 65 13.44 -13.67 7.67
CA LEU A 65 12.91 -12.42 7.11
C LEU A 65 12.35 -12.61 5.69
N GLU A 66 13.05 -13.38 4.85
CA GLU A 66 12.57 -13.69 3.50
C GLU A 66 11.24 -14.47 3.53
N GLN A 67 11.14 -15.47 4.39
CA GLN A 67 9.89 -16.22 4.55
C GLN A 67 8.75 -15.37 5.08
N MET A 68 9.02 -14.51 6.05
CA MET A 68 8.01 -13.59 6.58
C MET A 68 7.55 -12.59 5.51
N ALA A 69 8.49 -12.00 4.76
CA ALA A 69 8.15 -11.11 3.67
C ALA A 69 7.22 -11.77 2.66
N MET A 70 7.56 -12.98 2.22
CA MET A 70 6.76 -13.72 1.23
C MET A 70 5.40 -14.12 1.80
N LYS A 71 5.36 -14.74 2.98
CA LYS A 71 4.11 -15.24 3.57
C LYS A 71 3.13 -14.13 3.92
N SER A 72 3.62 -12.99 4.43
CA SER A 72 2.76 -11.82 4.69
C SER A 72 2.31 -11.11 3.41
N LEU A 73 3.11 -11.13 2.35
CA LEU A 73 2.67 -10.67 1.03
C LEU A 73 1.54 -11.56 0.49
N VAL A 74 1.70 -12.89 0.59
CA VAL A 74 0.65 -13.87 0.22
C VAL A 74 -0.63 -13.61 1.01
N PHE A 75 -0.52 -13.38 2.32
CA PHE A 75 -1.66 -13.03 3.16
C PHE A 75 -2.33 -11.75 2.68
N ALA A 76 -1.57 -10.69 2.44
CA ALA A 76 -2.11 -9.39 2.05
C ALA A 76 -2.85 -9.44 0.71
N TYR A 77 -2.26 -10.01 -0.36
CA TYR A 77 -2.96 -10.06 -1.64
C TYR A 77 -4.14 -11.06 -1.63
N SER A 78 -4.04 -12.15 -0.85
CA SER A 78 -5.11 -13.13 -0.77
C SER A 78 -6.38 -12.57 -0.14
N THR A 79 -6.23 -11.74 0.88
CA THR A 79 -7.34 -11.11 1.61
C THR A 79 -7.90 -9.87 0.94
N HIS A 80 -7.31 -9.41 -0.15
CA HIS A 80 -7.86 -8.29 -0.90
C HIS A 80 -9.17 -8.66 -1.62
N LYS A 81 -10.13 -7.75 -1.63
CA LYS A 81 -11.47 -7.92 -2.25
C LYS A 81 -11.42 -8.33 -3.71
N ALA A 82 -10.42 -7.87 -4.48
CA ALA A 82 -10.25 -8.27 -5.88
C ALA A 82 -9.88 -9.75 -6.04
N ASN A 83 -9.22 -10.35 -5.06
CA ASN A 83 -8.76 -11.73 -5.12
C ASN A 83 -9.64 -12.70 -4.33
N ARG A 84 -10.04 -12.32 -3.12
CA ARG A 84 -10.90 -13.12 -2.22
C ARG A 84 -10.44 -14.56 -2.04
N LEU A 85 -9.15 -14.77 -1.96
CA LEU A 85 -8.60 -16.08 -1.68
C LEU A 85 -8.78 -16.37 -0.18
N LYS A 86 -9.33 -17.56 0.12
CA LYS A 86 -9.49 -17.98 1.50
C LYS A 86 -8.12 -18.15 2.14
N VAL A 87 -7.91 -17.49 3.24
CA VAL A 87 -6.74 -17.68 4.12
C VAL A 87 -7.19 -18.14 5.51
N CYS A 88 -6.22 -18.54 6.34
CA CYS A 88 -6.49 -19.00 7.69
C CYS A 88 -7.58 -18.17 8.38
N LYS A 89 -8.45 -18.83 9.04
CA LYS A 89 -9.59 -18.34 9.84
C LYS A 89 -10.11 -16.95 9.51
N GLY A 90 -11.14 -16.95 8.72
CA GLY A 90 -12.17 -15.93 8.52
C GLY A 90 -11.83 -14.50 8.90
N GLY A 91 -12.10 -13.59 8.07
CA GLY A 91 -11.98 -12.16 8.29
C GLY A 91 -12.62 -11.42 7.13
N ASN A 92 -12.80 -10.15 7.33
CA ASN A 92 -13.32 -9.31 6.26
C ASN A 92 -12.23 -9.09 5.21
N TYR A 93 -12.61 -9.14 3.97
CA TYR A 93 -11.72 -8.75 2.89
C TYR A 93 -11.51 -7.23 2.91
N TRP A 94 -10.30 -6.80 2.58
CA TRP A 94 -9.91 -5.40 2.52
C TRP A 94 -9.80 -4.87 1.10
N GLY A 95 -9.68 -3.56 0.94
CA GLY A 95 -9.48 -2.87 -0.33
C GLY A 95 -10.70 -2.10 -0.79
N SER A 96 -10.50 -1.25 -1.78
CA SER A 96 -11.54 -0.44 -2.42
C SER A 96 -11.83 -0.98 -3.81
N LEU A 97 -13.11 -1.24 -4.13
CA LEU A 97 -13.55 -1.67 -5.46
C LEU A 97 -14.46 -0.63 -6.10
N SER A 98 -15.06 0.23 -5.31
CA SER A 98 -15.96 1.29 -5.73
C SER A 98 -16.14 2.28 -4.58
N GLU A 99 -16.72 3.44 -4.84
CA GLU A 99 -17.02 4.44 -3.81
C GLU A 99 -17.94 3.90 -2.70
N ALA A 100 -18.89 3.04 -3.05
CA ALA A 100 -19.78 2.39 -2.09
C ALA A 100 -19.07 1.33 -1.21
N ASP A 101 -17.91 0.86 -1.62
CA ASP A 101 -17.10 -0.16 -0.95
C ASP A 101 -15.69 0.38 -0.60
N HIS A 102 -15.64 1.64 -0.26
CA HIS A 102 -14.42 2.37 0.07
C HIS A 102 -13.84 1.94 1.42
N ALA A 103 -12.55 1.67 1.44
CA ALA A 103 -11.74 1.52 2.65
C ALA A 103 -10.72 2.67 2.70
N TRP A 104 -10.91 3.56 3.63
CA TRP A 104 -10.20 4.85 3.73
C TRP A 104 -8.68 4.78 3.58
N GLU A 105 -8.02 3.76 4.11
CA GLU A 105 -6.56 3.62 4.06
C GLU A 105 -6.08 2.53 3.08
N SER A 106 -6.95 2.00 2.22
CA SER A 106 -6.57 0.86 1.38
C SER A 106 -5.44 1.18 0.40
N SER A 107 -5.36 2.39 -0.11
CA SER A 107 -4.27 2.86 -0.98
C SER A 107 -2.92 2.76 -0.29
N LEU A 108 -2.81 3.15 0.99
CA LEU A 108 -1.59 3.03 1.79
C LEU A 108 -1.14 1.57 1.95
N TRP A 109 -2.10 0.65 2.15
CA TRP A 109 -1.79 -0.77 2.29
C TRP A 109 -1.41 -1.39 0.94
N ALA A 110 -2.12 -1.03 -0.11
CA ALA A 110 -1.84 -1.48 -1.47
C ALA A 110 -0.47 -0.98 -1.98
N MET A 111 -0.10 0.26 -1.67
CA MET A 111 1.25 0.78 -1.92
C MET A 111 2.31 -0.09 -1.24
N SER A 112 2.12 -0.43 0.02
CA SER A 112 3.06 -1.32 0.74
C SER A 112 3.15 -2.71 0.11
N VAL A 113 2.04 -3.27 -0.40
CA VAL A 113 2.03 -4.52 -1.19
C VAL A 113 2.82 -4.35 -2.48
N ALA A 114 2.65 -3.24 -3.19
CA ALA A 114 3.38 -2.97 -4.43
C ALA A 114 4.89 -2.91 -4.21
N TYR A 115 5.36 -2.18 -3.20
CA TYR A 115 6.79 -2.13 -2.87
C TYR A 115 7.33 -3.48 -2.38
N SER A 116 6.57 -4.21 -1.57
CA SER A 116 6.96 -5.57 -1.19
C SER A 116 7.13 -6.47 -2.41
N ALA A 117 6.20 -6.41 -3.35
CA ALA A 117 6.27 -7.14 -4.60
C ALA A 117 7.49 -6.72 -5.44
N PHE A 118 7.75 -5.42 -5.56
CA PHE A 118 8.90 -4.90 -6.27
C PHE A 118 10.24 -5.43 -5.71
N PHE A 119 10.37 -5.45 -4.39
CA PHE A 119 11.60 -5.96 -3.76
C PHE A 119 11.80 -7.46 -3.94
N GLN A 120 10.72 -8.23 -4.14
CA GLN A 120 10.72 -9.68 -4.28
C GLN A 120 10.40 -10.16 -5.71
N TRP A 121 10.31 -9.26 -6.68
CA TRP A 121 9.74 -9.51 -8.01
C TRP A 121 10.28 -10.78 -8.71
N GLU A 122 11.59 -10.99 -8.64
CA GLU A 122 12.26 -12.14 -9.26
C GLU A 122 11.90 -13.48 -8.58
N LYS A 123 11.39 -13.45 -7.36
CA LYS A 123 11.01 -14.63 -6.58
C LYS A 123 9.54 -14.98 -6.71
N LEU A 124 8.73 -14.05 -7.26
CA LEU A 124 7.31 -14.25 -7.44
C LEU A 124 7.01 -15.10 -8.67
N SER A 125 6.14 -16.08 -8.51
CA SER A 125 5.55 -16.80 -9.64
C SER A 125 4.64 -15.89 -10.47
N ASP A 126 4.39 -16.25 -11.72
CA ASP A 126 3.47 -15.51 -12.59
C ASP A 126 2.05 -15.45 -12.01
N ARG A 127 1.63 -16.50 -11.31
CA ARG A 127 0.36 -16.53 -10.60
C ARG A 127 0.31 -15.47 -9.48
N GLN A 128 1.34 -15.37 -8.66
CA GLN A 128 1.44 -14.37 -7.60
C GLN A 128 1.47 -12.95 -8.18
N LYS A 129 2.25 -12.72 -9.22
CA LYS A 129 2.24 -11.45 -9.98
C LYS A 129 0.85 -11.12 -10.49
N GLY A 130 0.10 -12.11 -10.96
CA GLY A 130 -1.28 -11.96 -11.40
C GLY A 130 -2.22 -11.51 -10.28
N TYR A 131 -2.11 -12.04 -9.07
CA TYR A 131 -2.92 -11.60 -7.92
C TYR A 131 -2.54 -10.21 -7.45
N ILE A 132 -1.25 -9.89 -7.42
CA ILE A 132 -0.76 -8.54 -7.10
C ILE A 132 -1.27 -7.54 -8.14
N TYR A 133 -1.19 -7.88 -9.42
CA TYR A 133 -1.75 -7.05 -10.50
C TYR A 133 -3.24 -6.77 -10.31
N LYS A 134 -4.05 -7.79 -10.04
CA LYS A 134 -5.50 -7.62 -9.82
C LYS A 134 -5.79 -6.68 -8.65
N LEU A 135 -5.06 -6.82 -7.54
CA LEU A 135 -5.17 -5.96 -6.39
C LEU A 135 -4.86 -4.50 -6.77
N LEU A 136 -3.66 -4.27 -7.30
CA LEU A 136 -3.20 -2.92 -7.61
C LEU A 136 -4.04 -2.25 -8.69
N LYS A 137 -4.49 -3.01 -9.70
CA LYS A 137 -5.41 -2.51 -10.71
C LYS A 137 -6.75 -2.09 -10.11
N ALA A 138 -7.29 -2.84 -9.16
CA ALA A 138 -8.55 -2.51 -8.51
C ALA A 138 -8.43 -1.19 -7.72
N GLU A 139 -7.39 -1.03 -6.90
CA GLU A 139 -7.13 0.20 -6.16
C GLU A 139 -6.91 1.39 -7.10
N CYS A 140 -6.05 1.25 -8.11
CA CYS A 140 -5.83 2.33 -9.07
C CYS A 140 -7.07 2.72 -9.87
N ASN A 141 -7.92 1.75 -10.23
CA ASN A 141 -9.18 2.05 -10.93
C ASN A 141 -10.17 2.77 -10.01
N TYR A 142 -10.22 2.41 -8.73
CA TYR A 142 -11.00 3.15 -7.76
C TYR A 142 -10.56 4.61 -7.69
N GLU A 143 -9.25 4.88 -7.70
CA GLU A 143 -8.73 6.24 -7.71
C GLU A 143 -9.07 7.06 -8.97
N LEU A 144 -9.38 6.40 -10.09
CA LEU A 144 -9.90 7.09 -11.29
C LEU A 144 -11.35 7.57 -11.10
N GLU A 145 -12.14 6.89 -10.27
CA GLU A 145 -13.58 7.16 -10.12
C GLU A 145 -13.87 8.16 -9.00
N ARG A 146 -13.06 8.19 -7.96
CA ARG A 146 -13.31 9.05 -6.79
C ARG A 146 -12.94 10.50 -7.03
N SER A 147 -13.59 11.39 -6.28
CA SER A 147 -13.20 12.79 -6.23
C SER A 147 -11.87 12.95 -5.50
N ILE A 148 -11.04 13.89 -5.96
CA ILE A 148 -9.80 14.23 -5.27
C ILE A 148 -10.16 14.87 -3.93
N PRO A 149 -9.67 14.35 -2.80
CA PRO A 149 -9.89 14.97 -1.50
C PRO A 149 -9.30 16.37 -1.45
N THR A 150 -10.11 17.34 -1.10
CA THR A 150 -9.70 18.74 -0.93
C THR A 150 -10.04 19.23 0.46
N GLY A 151 -9.18 20.06 1.03
CA GLY A 151 -9.44 20.67 2.32
C GLY A 151 -8.33 21.64 2.68
N PHE A 152 -8.68 22.91 2.82
CA PHE A 152 -7.71 23.98 3.03
C PHE A 152 -7.73 24.56 4.45
N ASP A 153 -8.84 24.43 5.16
CA ASP A 153 -9.02 24.99 6.49
C ASP A 153 -8.82 23.91 7.57
N GLY A 154 -7.59 23.76 8.05
CA GLY A 154 -7.24 22.89 9.17
C GLY A 154 -6.87 21.44 8.81
N ASP A 155 -7.41 20.91 7.73
CA ASP A 155 -7.05 19.61 7.15
C ASP A 155 -6.92 19.77 5.64
N THR A 156 -5.70 19.78 5.15
CA THR A 156 -5.39 20.04 3.73
C THR A 156 -5.56 18.81 2.85
N LYS A 157 -5.84 17.65 3.43
CA LYS A 157 -5.88 16.36 2.72
C LYS A 157 -4.58 15.98 2.00
N ALA A 158 -3.47 16.64 2.32
CA ALA A 158 -2.17 16.37 1.71
C ALA A 158 -1.72 14.93 1.93
N GLU A 159 -1.97 14.39 3.14
CA GLU A 159 -1.63 13.02 3.50
C GLU A 159 -2.41 12.00 2.67
N GLU A 160 -3.73 12.15 2.57
CA GLU A 160 -4.60 11.27 1.78
C GLU A 160 -4.22 11.31 0.29
N ASN A 161 -4.08 12.50 -0.27
CA ASN A 161 -3.63 12.67 -1.66
C ASN A 161 -2.23 12.04 -1.89
N GLY A 162 -1.36 12.10 -0.89
CA GLY A 162 -0.04 11.46 -0.94
C GLY A 162 -0.14 9.94 -1.03
N TRP A 163 -0.99 9.29 -0.23
CA TRP A 163 -1.17 7.85 -0.27
C TRP A 163 -1.75 7.36 -1.59
N GLU A 164 -2.69 8.11 -2.15
CA GLU A 164 -3.34 7.81 -3.41
C GLU A 164 -2.40 8.02 -4.61
N ALA A 165 -1.59 9.06 -4.56
CA ALA A 165 -0.52 9.25 -5.53
C ALA A 165 0.51 8.10 -5.47
N ASP A 166 0.87 7.64 -4.28
CA ASP A 166 1.89 6.61 -4.07
C ASP A 166 1.47 5.24 -4.62
N VAL A 167 0.24 4.80 -4.41
CA VAL A 167 -0.23 3.52 -4.98
C VAL A 167 -0.25 3.55 -6.49
N LEU A 168 -0.64 4.68 -7.10
CA LEU A 168 -0.60 4.88 -8.55
C LEU A 168 0.84 4.84 -9.07
N ALA A 169 1.77 5.54 -8.41
CA ALA A 169 3.19 5.56 -8.78
C ALA A 169 3.82 4.17 -8.68
N ALA A 170 3.59 3.45 -7.60
CA ALA A 170 4.12 2.11 -7.38
C ALA A 170 3.55 1.11 -8.41
N THR A 171 2.26 1.22 -8.73
CA THR A 171 1.62 0.38 -9.75
C THR A 171 2.18 0.65 -11.14
N LEU A 172 2.36 1.91 -11.51
CA LEU A 172 3.00 2.30 -12.78
C LEU A 172 4.43 1.77 -12.89
N GLY A 173 5.17 1.74 -11.78
CA GLY A 173 6.51 1.17 -11.73
C GLY A 173 6.54 -0.35 -12.00
N LEU A 174 5.52 -1.09 -11.56
CA LEU A 174 5.41 -2.54 -11.77
C LEU A 174 4.76 -2.90 -13.12
N PHE A 175 3.79 -2.12 -13.57
CA PHE A 175 2.95 -2.40 -14.74
C PHE A 175 2.87 -1.22 -15.71
N PRO A 176 4.01 -0.69 -16.21
CA PRO A 176 4.04 0.52 -17.04
C PRO A 176 3.33 0.38 -18.38
N ASN A 177 3.11 -0.85 -18.83
CA ASN A 177 2.47 -1.16 -20.13
C ASN A 177 0.99 -1.53 -20.02
N ASP A 178 0.35 -1.32 -18.85
CA ASP A 178 -1.10 -1.52 -18.74
C ASP A 178 -1.85 -0.52 -19.63
N ALA A 179 -2.97 -0.96 -20.20
CA ALA A 179 -3.79 -0.11 -21.06
C ALA A 179 -4.31 1.15 -20.35
N LEU A 180 -4.45 1.12 -19.03
CA LEU A 180 -4.88 2.25 -18.21
C LEU A 180 -3.71 3.08 -17.63
N ALA A 181 -2.46 2.68 -17.87
CA ALA A 181 -1.29 3.40 -17.34
C ALA A 181 -1.29 4.91 -17.66
N PRO A 182 -1.67 5.38 -18.86
CA PRO A 182 -1.78 6.81 -19.12
C PRO A 182 -2.82 7.52 -18.23
N GLN A 183 -3.94 6.87 -17.93
CA GLN A 183 -4.99 7.42 -17.07
C GLN A 183 -4.53 7.45 -15.61
N TRP A 184 -3.90 6.38 -15.12
CA TRP A 184 -3.31 6.33 -13.79
C TRP A 184 -2.21 7.39 -13.62
N PHE A 185 -1.39 7.61 -14.64
CA PHE A 185 -0.36 8.66 -14.61
C PHE A 185 -0.97 10.07 -14.53
N GLN A 186 -2.02 10.32 -15.30
CA GLN A 186 -2.74 11.59 -15.20
C GLN A 186 -3.33 11.79 -13.81
N ARG A 187 -3.97 10.75 -13.25
CA ARG A 187 -4.55 10.81 -11.91
C ARG A 187 -3.50 10.99 -10.81
N LEU A 188 -2.36 10.30 -10.93
CA LEU A 188 -1.20 10.53 -10.08
C LEU A 188 -0.81 12.01 -10.02
N ARG A 189 -0.74 12.66 -11.18
CA ARG A 189 -0.40 14.09 -11.24
C ARG A 189 -1.43 14.96 -10.53
N GLU A 190 -2.71 14.65 -10.68
CA GLU A 190 -3.80 15.39 -10.03
C GLU A 190 -3.69 15.29 -8.49
N PHE A 191 -3.51 14.10 -7.96
CA PHE A 191 -3.29 13.91 -6.53
C PHE A 191 -2.00 14.59 -6.03
N ALA A 192 -0.90 14.44 -6.77
CA ALA A 192 0.37 15.07 -6.41
C ALA A 192 0.25 16.60 -6.38
N ILE A 193 -0.34 17.20 -7.42
CA ILE A 193 -0.60 18.64 -7.45
C ILE A 193 -1.45 19.07 -6.26
N ASN A 194 -2.54 18.35 -5.99
CA ASN A 194 -3.45 18.69 -4.91
C ASN A 194 -2.83 18.53 -3.51
N SER A 195 -1.83 17.65 -3.36
CA SER A 195 -1.07 17.52 -2.10
C SER A 195 -0.28 18.78 -1.76
N TYR A 196 0.08 19.58 -2.77
CA TYR A 196 0.84 20.82 -2.62
C TYR A 196 -0.01 22.08 -2.79
N SER A 197 -1.27 21.96 -3.19
CA SER A 197 -2.17 23.10 -3.42
C SER A 197 -2.50 23.84 -2.13
N GLN A 198 -2.80 25.12 -2.27
CA GLN A 198 -3.20 25.99 -1.17
C GLN A 198 -4.60 26.53 -1.38
N LYS A 199 -5.09 27.23 -0.36
CA LYS A 199 -6.42 27.84 -0.40
C LYS A 199 -6.62 28.76 -1.59
N ASP A 200 -5.58 29.53 -1.94
CA ASP A 200 -5.64 30.47 -3.05
C ASP A 200 -5.58 29.77 -4.41
N ASP A 201 -5.06 28.53 -4.44
CA ASP A 201 -5.02 27.68 -5.63
C ASP A 201 -6.31 26.87 -5.82
N ALA A 202 -7.26 26.96 -4.89
CA ALA A 202 -8.49 26.16 -4.87
C ALA A 202 -9.39 26.35 -6.10
N THR A 203 -9.26 27.48 -6.78
CA THR A 203 -9.99 27.77 -8.03
C THR A 203 -9.31 27.24 -9.27
N ASP A 204 -8.04 26.88 -9.15
CA ASP A 204 -7.23 26.26 -10.21
C ASP A 204 -6.28 25.22 -9.60
N ALA A 205 -6.79 24.04 -9.33
CA ALA A 205 -6.04 22.91 -8.75
C ALA A 205 -4.88 22.41 -9.64
N THR A 206 -4.62 23.07 -10.76
CA THR A 206 -3.50 22.75 -11.64
C THR A 206 -2.26 23.58 -11.36
N ILE A 207 -2.38 24.62 -10.52
CA ILE A 207 -1.28 25.54 -10.21
C ILE A 207 -0.64 25.15 -8.89
N ILE A 208 0.58 24.66 -8.96
CA ILE A 208 1.50 24.66 -7.82
C ILE A 208 2.11 26.07 -7.79
N ASP A 209 1.85 26.80 -6.72
CA ASP A 209 2.48 28.11 -6.52
C ASP A 209 4.00 27.93 -6.43
N PRO A 210 4.78 28.41 -7.42
CA PRO A 210 6.23 28.23 -7.44
C PRO A 210 6.95 28.99 -6.31
N ASP A 211 6.31 29.97 -5.69
CA ASP A 211 6.84 30.70 -4.55
C ASP A 211 6.58 29.95 -3.21
N TYR A 212 5.94 28.81 -3.30
CA TYR A 212 5.52 28.04 -2.14
C TYR A 212 6.21 26.69 -2.05
N ASP A 213 7.41 26.72 -1.57
CA ASP A 213 8.23 25.53 -1.34
C ASP A 213 7.89 24.73 -0.06
N THR A 214 6.83 25.13 0.67
CA THR A 214 6.64 24.67 2.05
C THR A 214 5.23 24.20 2.41
N THR A 215 4.34 23.92 1.48
CA THR A 215 2.96 23.57 1.81
C THR A 215 2.84 22.28 2.60
N ILE A 216 3.61 21.26 2.25
CA ILE A 216 3.67 20.02 3.03
C ILE A 216 4.29 20.26 4.41
N ALA A 217 5.41 20.98 4.47
CA ALA A 217 6.09 21.28 5.71
C ALA A 217 5.17 22.02 6.71
N ARG A 218 4.33 22.92 6.24
CA ARG A 218 3.37 23.63 7.11
C ARG A 218 2.25 22.75 7.65
N SER A 219 1.76 21.79 6.90
CA SER A 219 0.75 20.85 7.41
C SER A 219 1.32 19.95 8.49
N GLU A 220 2.56 19.51 8.34
CA GLU A 220 3.26 18.70 9.34
C GLU A 220 3.72 19.53 10.57
N GLU A 221 4.21 20.75 10.38
CA GLU A 221 4.58 21.65 11.47
C GLU A 221 3.39 21.99 12.37
N ARG A 222 2.18 22.11 11.84
CA ARG A 222 0.97 22.32 12.64
C ARG A 222 0.58 21.12 13.49
N ARG A 223 0.97 19.90 13.09
CA ARG A 223 0.72 18.67 13.87
C ARG A 223 1.70 18.48 15.00
N VAL A 224 2.95 18.94 14.85
CA VAL A 224 4.00 18.82 15.87
C VAL A 224 3.86 19.85 16.98
N GLY A 225 3.14 20.94 16.76
CA GLY A 225 2.99 22.07 17.69
C GLY A 225 1.72 22.06 18.55
N LYS A 226 1.03 20.92 18.70
CA LYS A 226 -0.12 20.76 19.59
C LYS A 226 0.14 19.59 20.58
#